data_fb5e4a9630abfbad62b81b8024dffab9
#
_entry.id   fb5e4a9630abfbad62b81b8024dffab9
#
_cell.length_a   1.000
_cell.length_b   1.000
_cell.length_c   1.000
_cell.angle_alpha   90.00
_cell.angle_beta   90.00
_cell.angle_gamma   90.00
#
_symmetry.space_group_name_H-M   'P 1'
#
loop_
_entity.id
_entity.type
_entity.pdbx_description
1 polymer ?
#
loop_
_entity_poly.entity_id
_entity_poly.type
_entity_poly.pdbx_seq_one_letter_code
_entity_poly.pdbx_strand_id
1 'polypeptide(L)'
;MVIRSEHRSIDAVLHGMQYLVNEIRTRKSKVDARVFSAMLYYLDAFPERVHHPKEDRYLLAPLRRDPAAKALVAELEREHALGGQALRTLEQHFIRYQEGGDKEFAAFGDAVDEFARNYWEHMRKEEERAFPIAEKVFNAEDWSAIDHAFPGDADPLAADRNTEDMQKLFSRIANLAPAPIGVGPRVR
;
A
#
# COMPACT_ATOMS: atom_id res chain seq x y z
N MET A 1 -5.21 8.40 14.95
CA MET A 1 -4.50 9.10 13.87
C MET A 1 -4.99 8.54 12.53
N VAL A 2 -5.36 9.40 11.62
CA VAL A 2 -6.04 9.03 10.37
C VAL A 2 -5.15 8.24 9.40
N ILE A 3 -3.84 8.54 9.35
CA ILE A 3 -2.86 7.79 8.54
C ILE A 3 -2.97 6.28 8.76
N ARG A 4 -3.19 5.82 10.01
CA ARG A 4 -3.43 4.39 10.30
C ARG A 4 -4.65 3.80 9.59
N SER A 5 -5.63 4.61 9.21
CA SER A 5 -6.77 4.11 8.43
C SER A 5 -6.36 3.81 6.99
N GLU A 6 -5.52 4.68 6.41
CA GLU A 6 -4.96 4.46 5.08
C GLU A 6 -4.03 3.24 5.09
N HIS A 7 -3.17 3.08 6.11
CA HIS A 7 -2.34 1.88 6.31
C HIS A 7 -3.16 0.59 6.33
N ARG A 8 -4.31 0.56 7.03
CA ARG A 8 -5.18 -0.63 7.05
C ARG A 8 -5.71 -0.99 5.66
N SER A 9 -6.02 0.00 4.82
CA SER A 9 -6.48 -0.24 3.45
C SER A 9 -5.35 -0.81 2.58
N ILE A 10 -4.14 -0.27 2.71
CA ILE A 10 -2.94 -0.78 2.02
C ILE A 10 -2.64 -2.20 2.48
N ASP A 11 -2.62 -2.43 3.78
CA ASP A 11 -2.41 -3.74 4.42
C ASP A 11 -3.37 -4.80 3.90
N ALA A 12 -4.66 -4.46 3.78
CA ALA A 12 -5.66 -5.37 3.24
C ALA A 12 -5.36 -5.80 1.79
N VAL A 13 -4.85 -4.88 0.95
CA VAL A 13 -4.48 -5.20 -0.43
C VAL A 13 -3.22 -6.07 -0.47
N LEU A 14 -2.20 -5.77 0.34
CA LEU A 14 -0.97 -6.57 0.43
C LEU A 14 -1.25 -7.99 0.90
N HIS A 15 -2.02 -8.16 1.98
CA HIS A 15 -2.46 -9.46 2.47
C HIS A 15 -3.30 -10.22 1.44
N GLY A 16 -4.20 -9.52 0.75
CA GLY A 16 -4.99 -10.11 -0.34
C GLY A 16 -4.12 -10.64 -1.47
N MET A 17 -3.12 -9.87 -1.89
CA MET A 17 -2.20 -10.28 -2.95
C MET A 17 -1.37 -11.49 -2.52
N GLN A 18 -0.84 -11.49 -1.31
CA GLN A 18 -0.08 -12.60 -0.74
C GLN A 18 -0.92 -13.87 -0.58
N TYR A 19 -2.16 -13.72 -0.12
CA TYR A 19 -3.10 -14.84 -0.03
C TYR A 19 -3.31 -15.50 -1.40
N LEU A 20 -3.56 -14.70 -2.45
CA LEU A 20 -3.78 -15.22 -3.80
C LEU A 20 -2.53 -15.92 -4.36
N VAL A 21 -1.34 -15.36 -4.12
CA VAL A 21 -0.07 -16.02 -4.47
C VAL A 21 0.06 -17.37 -3.76
N ASN A 22 -0.26 -17.43 -2.47
CA ASN A 22 -0.20 -18.68 -1.70
C ASN A 22 -1.22 -19.73 -2.19
N GLU A 23 -2.43 -19.31 -2.58
CA GLU A 23 -3.42 -20.22 -3.18
C GLU A 23 -2.90 -20.84 -4.49
N ILE A 24 -2.23 -20.06 -5.34
CA ILE A 24 -1.62 -20.59 -6.57
C ILE A 24 -0.47 -21.55 -6.23
N ARG A 25 0.42 -21.19 -5.30
CA ARG A 25 1.57 -22.01 -4.88
C ARG A 25 1.15 -23.36 -4.33
N THR A 26 0.16 -23.37 -3.43
CA THR A 26 -0.18 -24.55 -2.63
C THR A 26 -1.26 -25.41 -3.26
N ARG A 27 -2.27 -24.80 -3.86
CA ARG A 27 -3.46 -25.47 -4.37
C ARG A 27 -3.52 -25.54 -5.89
N LYS A 28 -2.52 -24.93 -6.58
CA LYS A 28 -2.51 -24.75 -8.04
C LYS A 28 -3.80 -24.12 -8.56
N SER A 29 -4.37 -23.24 -7.75
CA SER A 29 -5.61 -22.56 -8.03
C SER A 29 -5.45 -21.59 -9.19
N LYS A 30 -6.43 -21.52 -10.09
CA LYS A 30 -6.45 -20.52 -11.16
C LYS A 30 -7.07 -19.23 -10.65
N VAL A 31 -6.23 -18.24 -10.38
CA VAL A 31 -6.65 -16.89 -10.00
C VAL A 31 -6.76 -16.02 -11.26
N ASP A 32 -7.82 -15.23 -11.36
CA ASP A 32 -7.96 -14.27 -12.44
C ASP A 32 -6.86 -13.20 -12.36
N ALA A 33 -5.99 -13.13 -13.35
CA ALA A 33 -4.89 -12.17 -13.39
C ALA A 33 -5.34 -10.71 -13.27
N ARG A 34 -6.61 -10.41 -13.62
CA ARG A 34 -7.17 -9.07 -13.49
C ARG A 34 -7.25 -8.58 -12.05
N VAL A 35 -7.32 -9.49 -11.06
CA VAL A 35 -7.28 -9.08 -9.65
C VAL A 35 -5.90 -8.54 -9.26
N PHE A 36 -4.84 -9.20 -9.69
CA PHE A 36 -3.47 -8.69 -9.47
C PHE A 36 -3.26 -7.36 -10.18
N SER A 37 -3.72 -7.22 -11.43
CA SER A 37 -3.65 -5.93 -12.15
C SER A 37 -4.37 -4.80 -11.39
N ALA A 38 -5.53 -5.09 -10.80
CA ALA A 38 -6.27 -4.11 -10.02
C ALA A 38 -5.56 -3.74 -8.71
N MET A 39 -4.95 -4.74 -8.04
CA MET A 39 -4.17 -4.50 -6.81
C MET A 39 -2.89 -3.70 -7.09
N LEU A 40 -2.15 -4.02 -8.15
CA LEU A 40 -0.96 -3.27 -8.56
C LEU A 40 -1.31 -1.82 -8.93
N TYR A 41 -2.40 -1.63 -9.67
CA TYR A 41 -2.89 -0.29 -9.99
C TYR A 41 -3.29 0.50 -8.72
N TYR A 42 -3.90 -0.15 -7.72
CA TYR A 42 -4.19 0.48 -6.44
C TYR A 42 -2.91 0.94 -5.74
N LEU A 43 -1.89 0.08 -5.70
CA LEU A 43 -0.61 0.40 -5.06
C LEU A 43 0.10 1.58 -5.74
N ASP A 44 0.01 1.71 -7.07
CA ASP A 44 0.51 2.90 -7.78
C ASP A 44 -0.33 4.15 -7.51
N ALA A 45 -1.65 4.03 -7.69
CA ALA A 45 -2.54 5.18 -7.70
C ALA A 45 -2.76 5.81 -6.32
N PHE A 46 -2.72 5.04 -5.25
CA PHE A 46 -2.98 5.52 -3.90
C PHE A 46 -1.71 5.65 -3.04
N PRO A 47 -1.02 4.58 -2.63
CA PRO A 47 0.16 4.73 -1.80
C PRO A 47 1.23 5.64 -2.42
N GLU A 48 1.65 5.35 -3.64
CA GLU A 48 2.77 6.05 -4.25
C GLU A 48 2.45 7.49 -4.66
N ARG A 49 1.23 7.76 -5.13
CA ARG A 49 0.88 9.08 -5.69
C ARG A 49 0.12 9.99 -4.74
N VAL A 50 -0.47 9.47 -3.69
CA VAL A 50 -1.31 10.25 -2.77
C VAL A 50 -0.82 10.15 -1.33
N HIS A 51 -0.67 8.95 -0.80
CA HIS A 51 -0.36 8.69 0.60
C HIS A 51 1.05 9.16 0.97
N HIS A 52 2.10 8.61 0.36
CA HIS A 52 3.48 8.98 0.64
C HIS A 52 3.77 10.48 0.44
N PRO A 53 3.31 11.16 -0.65
CA PRO A 53 3.48 12.60 -0.77
C PRO A 53 2.84 13.42 0.36
N LYS A 54 1.71 12.95 0.91
CA LYS A 54 1.10 13.59 2.08
C LYS A 54 1.94 13.38 3.33
N GLU A 55 2.44 12.17 3.55
CA GLU A 55 3.32 11.87 4.68
C GLU A 55 4.61 12.69 4.62
N ASP A 56 5.27 12.74 3.47
CA ASP A 56 6.46 13.57 3.28
C ASP A 56 6.20 15.02 3.69
N ARG A 57 5.06 15.56 3.29
CA ARG A 57 4.72 16.96 3.51
C ARG A 57 4.24 17.27 4.93
N TYR A 58 3.36 16.44 5.46
CA TYR A 58 2.60 16.78 6.68
C TYR A 58 3.05 16.00 7.92
N LEU A 59 3.74 14.86 7.74
CA LEU A 59 4.32 14.08 8.83
C LEU A 59 5.84 14.27 8.89
N LEU A 60 6.57 13.93 7.82
CA LEU A 60 8.03 13.85 7.86
C LEU A 60 8.70 15.24 7.86
N ALA A 61 8.21 16.19 7.07
CA ALA A 61 8.78 17.54 7.04
C ALA A 61 8.72 18.25 8.40
N PRO A 62 7.60 18.25 9.16
CA PRO A 62 7.58 18.78 10.51
C PRO A 62 8.46 18.02 11.50
N LEU A 63 8.59 16.69 11.39
CA LEU A 63 9.45 15.88 12.25
C LEU A 63 10.94 16.26 12.14
N ARG A 64 11.40 16.82 11.04
CA ARG A 64 12.80 17.29 10.87
C ARG A 64 13.21 18.38 11.88
N ARG A 65 12.24 19.02 12.54
CA ARG A 65 12.53 19.99 13.61
C ARG A 65 13.14 19.35 14.83
N ASP A 66 12.87 18.06 15.08
CA ASP A 66 13.52 17.29 16.14
C ASP A 66 14.84 16.69 15.63
N PRO A 67 15.98 17.07 16.19
CA PRO A 67 17.27 16.47 15.81
C PRO A 67 17.31 14.96 15.97
N ALA A 68 16.59 14.39 16.93
CA ALA A 68 16.53 12.94 17.14
C ALA A 68 15.76 12.19 16.04
N ALA A 69 14.83 12.86 15.35
CA ALA A 69 14.07 12.28 14.26
C ALA A 69 14.80 12.29 12.91
N LYS A 70 15.86 13.08 12.74
CA LYS A 70 16.50 13.30 11.42
C LYS A 70 16.90 12.02 10.69
N ALA A 71 17.47 11.07 11.39
CA ALA A 71 17.90 9.80 10.79
C ALA A 71 16.70 8.97 10.32
N LEU A 72 15.64 8.90 11.13
CA LEU A 72 14.40 8.21 10.78
C LEU A 72 13.70 8.86 9.59
N VAL A 73 13.58 10.18 9.59
CA VAL A 73 12.98 10.93 8.47
C VAL A 73 13.74 10.67 7.17
N ALA A 74 15.08 10.75 7.20
CA ALA A 74 15.89 10.48 6.01
C ALA A 74 15.77 9.02 5.52
N GLU A 75 15.55 8.06 6.43
CA GLU A 75 15.28 6.66 6.10
C GLU A 75 13.94 6.52 5.38
N LEU A 76 12.85 7.05 5.96
CA LEU A 76 11.49 6.95 5.41
C LEU A 76 11.38 7.66 4.06
N GLU A 77 11.91 8.87 3.92
CA GLU A 77 11.93 9.61 2.65
C GLU A 77 12.68 8.86 1.54
N ARG A 78 13.76 8.17 1.88
CA ARG A 78 14.45 7.32 0.92
C ARG A 78 13.60 6.11 0.52
N GLU A 79 12.86 5.51 1.45
CA GLU A 79 11.96 4.40 1.18
C GLU A 79 10.82 4.87 0.26
N HIS A 80 10.20 6.03 0.49
CA HIS A 80 9.23 6.64 -0.42
C HIS A 80 9.82 6.87 -1.82
N ALA A 81 11.02 7.44 -1.91
CA ALA A 81 11.67 7.69 -3.20
C ALA A 81 11.94 6.41 -3.99
N LEU A 82 12.15 5.27 -3.33
CA LEU A 82 12.41 3.97 -3.95
C LEU A 82 11.13 3.17 -4.20
N GLY A 83 10.01 3.48 -3.54
CA GLY A 83 8.75 2.76 -3.60
C GLY A 83 8.24 2.55 -5.02
N GLY A 84 8.19 3.62 -5.81
CA GLY A 84 7.78 3.54 -7.21
C GLY A 84 8.68 2.66 -8.09
N GLN A 85 9.98 2.53 -7.76
CA GLN A 85 10.86 1.60 -8.47
C GLN A 85 10.60 0.16 -8.04
N ALA A 86 10.39 -0.09 -6.76
CA ALA A 86 10.05 -1.42 -6.24
C ALA A 86 8.73 -1.92 -6.85
N LEU A 87 7.72 -1.05 -6.92
CA LEU A 87 6.44 -1.37 -7.56
C LEU A 87 6.60 -1.70 -9.05
N ARG A 88 7.36 -0.91 -9.80
CA ARG A 88 7.64 -1.21 -11.22
C ARG A 88 8.34 -2.55 -11.41
N THR A 89 9.24 -2.92 -10.50
CA THR A 89 9.88 -4.24 -10.53
C THR A 89 8.87 -5.36 -10.32
N LEU A 90 7.95 -5.19 -9.36
CA LEU A 90 6.86 -6.14 -9.11
C LEU A 90 5.94 -6.27 -10.33
N GLU A 91 5.58 -5.15 -10.96
CA GLU A 91 4.78 -5.13 -12.21
C GLU A 91 5.47 -5.88 -13.35
N GLN A 92 6.80 -5.74 -13.51
CA GLN A 92 7.56 -6.47 -14.51
C GLN A 92 7.52 -7.99 -14.27
N HIS A 93 7.62 -8.44 -13.02
CA HIS A 93 7.46 -9.86 -12.69
C HIS A 93 6.05 -10.34 -12.99
N PHE A 94 5.03 -9.53 -12.72
CA PHE A 94 3.66 -9.87 -13.06
C PHE A 94 3.43 -9.98 -14.56
N ILE A 95 3.95 -9.05 -15.37
CA ILE A 95 3.87 -9.11 -16.84
C ILE A 95 4.54 -10.38 -17.36
N ARG A 96 5.74 -10.73 -16.87
CA ARG A 96 6.42 -11.98 -17.24
C ARG A 96 5.58 -13.21 -16.91
N TYR A 97 4.94 -13.22 -15.75
CA TYR A 97 4.03 -14.28 -15.35
C TYR A 97 2.83 -14.39 -16.30
N GLN A 98 2.23 -13.26 -16.69
CA GLN A 98 1.10 -13.27 -17.64
C GLN A 98 1.49 -13.83 -19.02
N GLU A 99 2.68 -13.50 -19.51
CA GLU A 99 3.17 -13.92 -20.81
C GLU A 99 3.79 -15.32 -20.79
N GLY A 100 4.54 -15.64 -19.75
CA GLY A 100 5.31 -16.88 -19.63
C GLY A 100 4.58 -18.02 -18.92
N GLY A 101 3.48 -17.74 -18.20
CA GLY A 101 2.69 -18.73 -17.47
C GLY A 101 3.41 -19.28 -16.24
N ASP A 102 3.08 -20.52 -15.88
CA ASP A 102 3.46 -21.15 -14.61
C ASP A 102 4.98 -21.17 -14.33
N LYS A 103 5.82 -21.19 -15.37
CA LYS A 103 7.29 -21.16 -15.20
C LYS A 103 7.81 -19.84 -14.61
N GLU A 104 7.10 -18.74 -14.83
CA GLU A 104 7.46 -17.40 -14.32
C GLU A 104 6.76 -17.09 -12.99
N PHE A 105 5.82 -17.93 -12.56
CA PHE A 105 5.02 -17.67 -11.37
C PHE A 105 5.86 -17.58 -10.09
N ALA A 106 6.87 -18.43 -9.93
CA ALA A 106 7.71 -18.44 -8.74
C ALA A 106 8.38 -17.06 -8.50
N ALA A 107 8.96 -16.48 -9.56
CA ALA A 107 9.60 -15.17 -9.50
C ALA A 107 8.60 -14.04 -9.17
N PHE A 108 7.39 -14.10 -9.73
CA PHE A 108 6.33 -13.16 -9.39
C PHE A 108 5.90 -13.28 -7.92
N GLY A 109 5.67 -14.51 -7.46
CA GLY A 109 5.26 -14.76 -6.08
C GLY A 109 6.30 -14.31 -5.05
N ASP A 110 7.59 -14.55 -5.33
CA ASP A 110 8.68 -14.11 -4.47
C ASP A 110 8.79 -12.58 -4.43
N ALA A 111 8.58 -11.92 -5.58
CA ALA A 111 8.53 -10.47 -5.67
C ALA A 111 7.35 -9.86 -4.87
N VAL A 112 6.17 -10.52 -4.88
CA VAL A 112 5.03 -10.12 -4.03
C VAL A 112 5.38 -10.20 -2.55
N ASP A 113 6.00 -11.31 -2.12
CA ASP A 113 6.36 -11.52 -0.73
C ASP A 113 7.41 -10.52 -0.24
N GLU A 114 8.39 -10.20 -1.08
CA GLU A 114 9.42 -9.21 -0.77
C GLU A 114 8.82 -7.79 -0.70
N PHE A 115 8.01 -7.41 -1.67
CA PHE A 115 7.34 -6.11 -1.72
C PHE A 115 6.45 -5.90 -0.50
N ALA A 116 5.59 -6.87 -0.17
CA ALA A 116 4.70 -6.80 0.97
C ALA A 116 5.47 -6.69 2.29
N ARG A 117 6.52 -7.50 2.49
CA ARG A 117 7.36 -7.45 3.69
C ARG A 117 8.00 -6.07 3.88
N ASN A 118 8.60 -5.51 2.82
CA ASN A 118 9.26 -4.21 2.88
C ASN A 118 8.24 -3.10 3.18
N TYR A 119 7.04 -3.20 2.62
CA TYR A 119 5.97 -2.24 2.85
C TYR A 119 5.46 -2.28 4.30
N TRP A 120 5.28 -3.48 4.88
CA TRP A 120 4.90 -3.62 6.29
C TRP A 120 5.98 -3.11 7.25
N GLU A 121 7.26 -3.34 6.94
CA GLU A 121 8.37 -2.79 7.72
C GLU A 121 8.37 -1.26 7.67
N HIS A 122 8.08 -0.68 6.53
CA HIS A 122 7.94 0.76 6.33
C HIS A 122 6.82 1.34 7.20
N MET A 123 5.58 0.88 7.02
CA MET A 123 4.43 1.33 7.82
C MET A 123 4.66 1.14 9.34
N ARG A 124 5.30 0.03 9.73
CA ARG A 124 5.65 -0.22 11.13
C ARG A 124 6.62 0.82 11.69
N LYS A 125 7.64 1.24 10.91
CA LYS A 125 8.56 2.31 11.34
C LYS A 125 7.82 3.62 11.57
N GLU A 126 6.88 3.94 10.74
CA GLU A 126 6.06 5.14 10.93
C GLU A 126 5.19 5.04 12.18
N GLU A 127 4.47 3.94 12.33
CA GLU A 127 3.55 3.76 13.46
C GLU A 127 4.25 3.62 14.81
N GLU A 128 5.40 2.93 14.87
CA GLU A 128 6.10 2.64 16.12
C GLU A 128 7.16 3.69 16.47
N ARG A 129 7.66 4.46 15.49
CA ARG A 129 8.75 5.41 15.71
C ARG A 129 8.39 6.84 15.34
N ALA A 130 7.85 7.09 14.13
CA ALA A 130 7.55 8.44 13.68
C ALA A 130 6.35 9.04 14.42
N PHE A 131 5.24 8.32 14.56
CA PHE A 131 4.04 8.82 15.26
C PHE A 131 4.30 9.15 16.71
N PRO A 132 4.99 8.34 17.54
CA PRO A 132 5.32 8.71 18.91
C PRO A 132 6.22 9.95 19.03
N ILE A 133 7.07 10.24 18.04
CA ILE A 133 7.83 11.49 18.02
C ILE A 133 6.91 12.65 17.64
N ALA A 134 6.05 12.49 16.62
CA ALA A 134 5.08 13.50 16.23
C ALA A 134 4.17 13.91 17.40
N GLU A 135 3.70 12.95 18.20
CA GLU A 135 2.88 13.21 19.40
C GLU A 135 3.58 14.09 20.43
N LYS A 136 4.92 14.11 20.46
CA LYS A 136 5.70 14.91 21.41
C LYS A 136 6.09 16.29 20.87
N VAL A 137 6.29 16.42 19.55
CA VAL A 137 6.93 17.61 18.97
C VAL A 137 5.99 18.45 18.11
N PHE A 138 4.84 17.91 17.70
CA PHE A 138 3.88 18.63 16.87
C PHE A 138 3.08 19.62 17.68
N ASN A 139 2.91 20.81 17.13
CA ASN A 139 2.01 21.82 17.65
C ASN A 139 0.59 21.67 17.06
N ALA A 140 -0.34 22.55 17.50
CA ALA A 140 -1.73 22.51 17.04
C ALA A 140 -1.88 22.76 15.53
N GLU A 141 -0.99 23.54 14.91
CA GLU A 141 -1.02 23.85 13.49
C GLU A 141 -0.60 22.61 12.67
N ASP A 142 0.41 21.87 13.14
CA ASP A 142 0.84 20.62 12.49
C ASP A 142 -0.28 19.57 12.51
N TRP A 143 -0.94 19.40 13.65
CA TRP A 143 -2.07 18.46 13.77
C TRP A 143 -3.24 18.88 12.89
N SER A 144 -3.57 20.19 12.87
CA SER A 144 -4.61 20.73 11.99
C SER A 144 -4.29 20.47 10.51
N ALA A 145 -3.02 20.62 10.12
CA ALA A 145 -2.59 20.36 8.74
C ALA A 145 -2.72 18.86 8.37
N ILE A 146 -2.38 17.94 9.29
CA ILE A 146 -2.59 16.50 9.12
C ILE A 146 -4.08 16.19 9.01
N ASP A 147 -4.92 16.69 9.92
CA ASP A 147 -6.36 16.41 9.89
C ASP A 147 -7.01 16.92 8.60
N HIS A 148 -6.51 18.02 8.05
CA HIS A 148 -6.98 18.54 6.77
C HIS A 148 -6.48 17.73 5.57
N ALA A 149 -5.24 17.26 5.60
CA ALA A 149 -4.63 16.48 4.50
C ALA A 149 -5.11 15.03 4.46
N PHE A 150 -5.44 14.48 5.64
CA PHE A 150 -5.93 13.12 5.84
C PHE A 150 -7.31 13.16 6.51
N PRO A 151 -8.39 13.51 5.81
CA PRO A 151 -9.71 13.65 6.40
C PRO A 151 -10.20 12.31 7.00
N GLY A 152 -10.57 12.35 8.30
CA GLY A 152 -10.70 11.18 9.18
C GLY A 152 -11.85 10.21 8.94
N ASP A 153 -12.87 10.56 8.20
CA ASP A 153 -13.96 9.67 7.79
C ASP A 153 -14.01 9.47 6.26
N ALA A 154 -13.03 10.00 5.61
CA ALA A 154 -12.77 9.60 4.26
C ALA A 154 -12.05 8.24 4.34
N ASP A 155 -12.85 7.17 4.36
CA ASP A 155 -12.51 6.03 3.56
C ASP A 155 -11.68 6.59 2.39
N PRO A 156 -10.43 6.10 2.09
CA PRO A 156 -9.74 6.52 0.86
C PRO A 156 -10.67 6.52 -0.34
N LEU A 157 -11.84 6.00 -0.16
CA LEU A 157 -12.99 5.85 -0.98
C LEU A 157 -14.02 7.01 -0.90
N ALA A 158 -13.91 8.04 -0.04
CA ALA A 158 -15.03 8.97 0.19
C ALA A 158 -14.82 10.47 -0.10
N ALA A 159 -13.64 10.98 -0.40
CA ALA A 159 -13.40 12.43 -0.41
C ALA A 159 -12.61 13.00 -1.58
N ASP A 160 -13.01 12.89 -2.77
CA ASP A 160 -12.65 13.69 -3.96
C ASP A 160 -12.84 12.88 -5.26
N ARG A 161 -12.75 13.49 -6.44
CA ARG A 161 -12.92 12.79 -7.73
C ARG A 161 -11.99 11.57 -7.90
N ASN A 162 -10.81 11.58 -7.29
CA ASN A 162 -9.95 10.41 -7.14
C ASN A 162 -10.61 9.29 -6.32
N THR A 163 -11.50 9.60 -5.43
CA THR A 163 -12.14 8.67 -4.50
C THR A 163 -13.17 7.78 -5.19
N GLU A 164 -13.96 8.34 -6.11
CA GLU A 164 -14.95 7.52 -6.84
C GLU A 164 -14.24 6.45 -7.68
N ASP A 165 -13.09 6.78 -8.27
CA ASP A 165 -12.30 5.83 -9.04
C ASP A 165 -11.60 4.81 -8.12
N MET A 166 -11.16 5.22 -6.93
CA MET A 166 -10.64 4.29 -5.92
C MET A 166 -11.73 3.36 -5.39
N GLN A 167 -12.95 3.86 -5.12
CA GLN A 167 -14.11 3.03 -4.74
C GLN A 167 -14.43 1.99 -5.80
N LYS A 168 -14.47 2.40 -7.05
CA LYS A 168 -14.67 1.50 -8.19
C LYS A 168 -13.56 0.45 -8.25
N LEU A 169 -12.32 0.86 -7.99
CA LEU A 169 -11.17 -0.03 -7.98
C LEU A 169 -11.23 -1.04 -6.83
N PHE A 170 -11.53 -0.61 -5.62
CA PHE A 170 -11.72 -1.51 -4.46
C PHE A 170 -12.89 -2.47 -4.69
N SER A 171 -14.02 -1.96 -5.18
CA SER A 171 -15.17 -2.79 -5.56
C SER A 171 -14.78 -3.80 -6.64
N ARG A 172 -13.93 -3.42 -7.58
CA ARG A 172 -13.40 -4.32 -8.61
C ARG A 172 -12.51 -5.39 -8.01
N ILE A 173 -11.59 -5.03 -7.10
CA ILE A 173 -10.76 -5.99 -6.37
C ILE A 173 -11.65 -6.97 -5.59
N ALA A 174 -12.59 -6.47 -4.81
CA ALA A 174 -13.52 -7.29 -4.03
C ALA A 174 -14.37 -8.22 -4.91
N ASN A 175 -14.82 -7.77 -6.08
CA ASN A 175 -15.62 -8.57 -7.00
C ASN A 175 -14.80 -9.58 -7.81
N LEU A 176 -13.50 -9.36 -7.99
CA LEU A 176 -12.62 -10.28 -8.71
C LEU A 176 -11.94 -11.28 -7.77
N ALA A 177 -11.58 -10.86 -6.57
CA ALA A 177 -10.90 -11.71 -5.60
C ALA A 177 -11.86 -12.77 -5.04
N PRO A 178 -11.41 -14.04 -4.95
CA PRO A 178 -12.20 -15.11 -4.34
C PRO A 178 -12.31 -14.93 -2.83
N ALA A 179 -13.29 -15.59 -2.20
CA ALA A 179 -13.36 -15.66 -0.76
C ALA A 179 -12.08 -16.32 -0.18
N PRO A 180 -11.55 -15.87 0.97
CA PRO A 180 -12.12 -14.89 1.89
C PRO A 180 -11.79 -13.42 1.56
N ILE A 181 -10.98 -13.15 0.53
CA ILE A 181 -10.49 -11.79 0.20
C ILE A 181 -11.61 -10.94 -0.41
N GLY A 182 -12.47 -11.55 -1.20
CA GLY A 182 -13.58 -10.87 -1.85
C GLY A 182 -14.78 -11.78 -2.06
N VAL A 183 -15.70 -11.36 -2.94
CA VAL A 183 -16.93 -12.05 -3.30
C VAL A 183 -16.89 -12.60 -4.74
N GLY A 184 -15.74 -12.56 -5.38
CA GLY A 184 -15.53 -13.04 -6.73
C GLY A 184 -15.70 -14.56 -6.88
N PRO A 185 -15.61 -15.09 -8.11
CA PRO A 185 -15.76 -16.50 -8.37
C PRO A 185 -14.79 -17.34 -7.55
N ARG A 186 -15.26 -18.47 -7.02
CA ARG A 186 -14.40 -19.41 -6.32
C ARG A 186 -13.27 -19.85 -7.25
N VAL A 187 -12.07 -19.88 -6.72
CA VAL A 187 -10.90 -20.44 -7.38
C VAL A 187 -11.15 -21.93 -7.63
N ARG A 188 -11.05 -22.38 -8.88
CA ARG A 188 -11.19 -23.79 -9.27
C ARG A 188 -9.85 -24.47 -9.31
#